data_7350f5692d55e2000b56c1036594b680
#
_entry.id   7350f5692d55e2000b56c1036594b680
#
_cell.length_a   1.000
_cell.length_b   1.000
_cell.length_c   1.000
_cell.angle_alpha   90.00
_cell.angle_beta   90.00
_cell.angle_gamma   90.00
#
_symmetry.space_group_name_H-M   'P 1'
#
loop_
_entity.id
_entity.type
_entity.pdbx_description
1 polymer ?
#
loop_
_entity_poly.entity_id
_entity_poly.type
_entity_poly.pdbx_seq_one_letter_code
_entity_poly.pdbx_strand_id
1 'polypeptide(L)'
;MMNIGLLRDVFRKKKLSLSHPRLLIYRELSSAPCPLSPLEIYQTLLKKKRKIGLTSIYRSLDLFESLGFVFKMVNGSNVKYKLCESENHHHHIVCKACGSVVELNFCDISDWSKKVTESTGYQVVDHELNFYGLCQACRPVQGAQSAEH
;
A
#
# COMPACT_ATOMS: atom_id res chain seq x y z
N MET A 1 7.25 11.11 -4.57
CA MET A 1 7.87 10.44 -3.39
C MET A 1 7.35 11.10 -2.14
N MET A 2 6.50 10.42 -1.39
CA MET A 2 6.01 10.93 -0.11
C MET A 2 7.19 11.18 0.83
N ASN A 3 7.38 12.42 1.27
CA ASN A 3 8.49 12.78 2.15
C ASN A 3 8.02 13.01 3.59
N ILE A 4 8.96 13.04 4.53
CA ILE A 4 8.68 13.30 5.96
C ILE A 4 8.00 14.65 6.18
N GLY A 5 8.23 15.64 5.30
CA GLY A 5 7.59 16.94 5.35
C GLY A 5 6.07 16.83 5.21
N LEU A 6 5.62 16.15 4.17
CA LEU A 6 4.20 15.89 3.94
C LEU A 6 3.56 15.13 5.12
N LEU A 7 4.24 14.09 5.64
CA LEU A 7 3.77 13.36 6.82
C LEU A 7 3.52 14.31 8.00
N ARG A 8 4.48 15.20 8.29
CA ARG A 8 4.36 16.20 9.37
C ARG A 8 3.19 17.16 9.14
N ASP A 9 3.02 17.63 7.90
CA ASP A 9 1.96 18.58 7.55
C ASP A 9 0.57 17.97 7.68
N VAL A 10 0.37 16.74 7.22
CA VAL A 10 -0.89 16.02 7.37
C VAL A 10 -1.20 15.76 8.85
N PHE A 11 -0.22 15.30 9.63
CA PHE A 11 -0.41 15.08 11.06
C PHE A 11 -0.78 16.39 11.79
N ARG A 12 -0.10 17.50 11.45
CA ARG A 12 -0.43 18.83 12.01
C ARG A 12 -1.84 19.29 11.63
N LYS A 13 -2.21 19.20 10.34
CA LYS A 13 -3.55 19.57 9.86
C LYS A 13 -4.66 18.77 10.53
N LYS A 14 -4.42 17.48 10.75
CA LYS A 14 -5.38 16.59 11.41
C LYS A 14 -5.28 16.60 12.95
N LYS A 15 -4.45 17.48 13.53
CA LYS A 15 -4.21 17.60 14.98
C LYS A 15 -3.78 16.26 15.63
N LEU A 16 -3.03 15.44 14.88
CA LEU A 16 -2.51 14.16 15.32
C LEU A 16 -1.05 14.30 15.79
N SER A 17 -0.66 13.51 16.80
CA SER A 17 0.72 13.46 17.26
C SER A 17 1.57 12.56 16.38
N LEU A 18 2.62 13.10 15.76
CA LEU A 18 3.65 12.32 15.09
C LEU A 18 4.73 11.93 16.12
N SER A 19 4.45 10.90 16.91
CA SER A 19 5.35 10.40 17.93
C SER A 19 6.65 9.81 17.33
N HIS A 20 7.70 9.73 18.15
CA HIS A 20 8.98 9.15 17.74
C HIS A 20 8.84 7.69 17.20
N PRO A 21 8.07 6.79 17.83
CA PRO A 21 7.79 5.47 17.27
C PRO A 21 7.20 5.51 15.86
N ARG A 22 6.19 6.35 15.61
CA ARG A 22 5.58 6.51 14.28
C ARG A 22 6.59 6.94 13.24
N LEU A 23 7.44 7.91 13.59
CA LEU A 23 8.49 8.37 12.68
C LEU A 23 9.50 7.28 12.34
N LEU A 24 9.87 6.43 13.29
CA LEU A 24 10.77 5.30 13.06
C LEU A 24 10.12 4.26 12.14
N ILE A 25 8.86 3.89 12.38
CA ILE A 25 8.12 2.94 11.54
C ILE A 25 7.99 3.47 10.11
N TYR A 26 7.64 4.75 9.94
CA TYR A 26 7.59 5.39 8.63
C TYR A 26 8.93 5.30 7.88
N ARG A 27 10.04 5.55 8.56
CA ARG A 27 11.39 5.46 7.97
C ARG A 27 11.74 4.04 7.53
N GLU A 28 11.36 3.02 8.31
CA GLU A 28 11.56 1.62 7.92
C GLU A 28 10.81 1.28 6.64
N LEU A 29 9.54 1.69 6.54
CA LEU A 29 8.74 1.50 5.34
C LEU A 29 9.31 2.26 4.14
N SER A 30 9.80 3.50 4.35
CA SER A 30 10.37 4.35 3.31
C SER A 30 11.69 3.80 2.73
N SER A 31 12.46 3.08 3.53
CA SER A 31 13.73 2.48 3.10
C SER A 31 13.59 1.07 2.55
N ALA A 32 12.41 0.47 2.69
CA ALA A 32 12.19 -0.92 2.29
C ALA A 32 11.92 -1.05 0.78
N PRO A 33 12.65 -1.89 0.06
CA PRO A 33 12.41 -2.14 -1.36
C PRO A 33 11.12 -2.93 -1.60
N CYS A 34 10.69 -3.72 -0.62
CA CYS A 34 9.52 -4.59 -0.68
C CYS A 34 8.55 -4.29 0.46
N PRO A 35 7.26 -4.67 0.33
CA PRO A 35 6.29 -4.57 1.41
C PRO A 35 6.73 -5.33 2.66
N LEU A 36 6.56 -4.72 3.83
CA LEU A 36 6.92 -5.28 5.13
C LEU A 36 5.69 -5.70 5.94
N SER A 37 5.78 -6.84 6.63
CA SER A 37 4.84 -7.19 7.67
C SER A 37 5.14 -6.46 8.99
N PRO A 38 4.17 -6.31 9.90
CA PRO A 38 4.40 -5.73 11.22
C PRO A 38 5.53 -6.41 12.01
N LEU A 39 5.66 -7.73 11.84
CA LEU A 39 6.71 -8.51 12.49
C LEU A 39 8.10 -8.21 11.90
N GLU A 40 8.22 -8.09 10.59
CA GLU A 40 9.48 -7.70 9.92
C GLU A 40 9.92 -6.29 10.35
N ILE A 41 8.99 -5.34 10.47
CA ILE A 41 9.26 -4.00 11.00
C ILE A 41 9.76 -4.08 12.44
N TYR A 42 9.07 -4.85 13.29
CA TYR A 42 9.46 -5.07 14.68
C TYR A 42 10.88 -5.62 14.79
N GLN A 43 11.19 -6.69 14.06
CA GLN A 43 12.51 -7.33 14.07
C GLN A 43 13.61 -6.39 13.60
N THR A 44 13.35 -5.60 12.56
CA THR A 44 14.32 -4.63 12.02
C THR A 44 14.59 -3.52 13.04
N LEU A 45 13.56 -2.97 13.67
CA LEU A 45 13.70 -1.96 14.71
C LEU A 45 14.43 -2.51 15.95
N LEU A 46 14.15 -3.75 16.33
CA LEU A 46 14.84 -4.41 17.44
C LEU A 46 16.35 -4.59 17.16
N LYS A 47 16.72 -5.03 15.95
CA LYS A 47 18.14 -5.11 15.50
C LYS A 47 18.83 -3.74 15.54
N LYS A 48 18.12 -2.65 15.25
CA LYS A 48 18.60 -1.27 15.36
C LYS A 48 18.56 -0.72 16.79
N LYS A 49 18.37 -1.58 17.80
CA LYS A 49 18.25 -1.22 19.23
C LYS A 49 17.13 -0.20 19.51
N ARG A 50 16.07 -0.22 18.71
CA ARG A 50 14.86 0.61 18.90
C ARG A 50 13.76 -0.24 19.53
N LYS A 51 13.50 -0.03 20.82
CA LYS A 51 12.47 -0.77 21.59
C LYS A 51 11.09 -0.16 21.34
N ILE A 52 10.39 -0.68 20.33
CA ILE A 52 9.00 -0.31 20.03
C ILE A 52 8.18 -1.58 20.12
N GLY A 53 7.11 -1.56 20.93
CA GLY A 53 6.21 -2.71 21.07
C GLY A 53 5.39 -2.97 19.81
N LEU A 54 5.08 -4.23 19.56
CA LEU A 54 4.34 -4.68 18.38
C LEU A 54 2.96 -4.00 18.27
N THR A 55 2.27 -3.79 19.40
CA THR A 55 1.00 -3.04 19.45
C THR A 55 1.14 -1.60 18.91
N SER A 56 2.27 -0.94 19.22
CA SER A 56 2.53 0.42 18.71
C SER A 56 2.77 0.42 17.20
N ILE A 57 3.35 -0.66 16.68
CA ILE A 57 3.55 -0.83 15.23
C ILE A 57 2.19 -0.99 14.56
N TYR A 58 1.33 -1.90 15.00
CA TYR A 58 -0.01 -2.07 14.44
C TYR A 58 -0.82 -0.78 14.45
N ARG A 59 -0.91 -0.10 15.60
CA ARG A 59 -1.62 1.19 15.72
C ARG A 59 -1.07 2.28 14.79
N SER A 60 0.24 2.26 14.53
CA SER A 60 0.84 3.22 13.61
C SER A 60 0.53 2.89 12.15
N LEU A 61 0.55 1.61 11.79
CA LEU A 61 0.21 1.14 10.45
C LEU A 61 -1.26 1.39 10.12
N ASP A 62 -2.18 1.09 11.05
CA ASP A 62 -3.62 1.37 10.89
C ASP A 62 -3.88 2.88 10.70
N LEU A 63 -3.16 3.72 11.46
CA LEU A 63 -3.26 5.17 11.28
C LEU A 63 -2.70 5.61 9.93
N PHE A 64 -1.55 5.09 9.50
CA PHE A 64 -0.97 5.43 8.20
C PHE A 64 -1.86 4.96 7.05
N GLU A 65 -2.50 3.79 7.18
CA GLU A 65 -3.49 3.29 6.22
C GLU A 65 -4.69 4.24 6.13
N SER A 66 -5.29 4.62 7.26
CA SER A 66 -6.42 5.55 7.30
C SER A 66 -6.12 6.96 6.78
N LEU A 67 -4.85 7.33 6.75
CA LEU A 67 -4.36 8.60 6.22
C LEU A 67 -3.86 8.49 4.76
N GLY A 68 -3.90 7.30 4.15
CA GLY A 68 -3.46 7.06 2.79
C GLY A 68 -1.94 7.03 2.60
N PHE A 69 -1.15 6.89 3.69
CA PHE A 69 0.31 6.81 3.60
C PHE A 69 0.82 5.42 3.26
N VAL A 70 0.06 4.39 3.56
CA VAL A 70 0.44 3.01 3.28
C VAL A 70 -0.68 2.24 2.62
N PHE A 71 -0.30 1.37 1.72
CA PHE A 71 -1.16 0.36 1.13
C PHE A 71 -1.01 -0.95 1.92
N LYS A 72 -2.13 -1.49 2.38
CA LYS A 72 -2.20 -2.78 3.09
C LYS A 72 -2.53 -3.90 2.12
N MET A 73 -1.68 -4.89 2.09
CA MET A 73 -1.84 -6.11 1.30
C MET A 73 -2.24 -7.26 2.21
N VAL A 74 -3.30 -7.95 1.85
CA VAL A 74 -3.75 -9.16 2.55
C VAL A 74 -3.66 -10.35 1.58
N ASN A 75 -2.87 -11.35 1.95
CA ASN A 75 -2.78 -12.60 1.21
C ASN A 75 -2.89 -13.78 2.19
N GLY A 76 -4.09 -14.30 2.34
CA GLY A 76 -4.41 -15.27 3.39
C GLY A 76 -4.19 -14.66 4.78
N SER A 77 -3.37 -15.30 5.59
CA SER A 77 -2.98 -14.79 6.92
C SER A 77 -1.83 -13.78 6.90
N ASN A 78 -1.21 -13.56 5.72
CA ASN A 78 -0.08 -12.64 5.59
C ASN A 78 -0.57 -11.23 5.28
N VAL A 79 -0.25 -10.31 6.19
CA VAL A 79 -0.52 -8.88 6.01
C VAL A 79 0.80 -8.15 5.88
N LYS A 80 0.96 -7.39 4.81
CA LYS A 80 2.12 -6.56 4.54
C LYS A 80 1.70 -5.14 4.18
N TYR A 81 2.59 -4.19 4.40
CA TYR A 81 2.38 -2.77 4.15
C TYR A 81 3.47 -2.22 3.24
N LYS A 82 3.07 -1.43 2.27
CA LYS A 82 3.95 -0.68 1.37
C LYS A 82 3.66 0.81 1.54
N LEU A 83 4.71 1.63 1.63
CA LEU A 83 4.54 3.08 1.61
C LEU A 83 4.02 3.51 0.24
N CYS A 84 2.96 4.32 0.20
CA CYS A 84 2.48 4.95 -1.03
C CYS A 84 3.43 6.07 -1.48
N GLU A 85 3.66 6.19 -2.77
CA GLU A 85 4.52 7.21 -3.37
C GLU A 85 3.71 8.41 -3.86
N SER A 86 2.47 8.19 -4.25
CA SER A 86 1.55 9.22 -4.73
C SER A 86 0.77 9.87 -3.60
N GLU A 87 0.55 11.17 -3.68
CA GLU A 87 -0.31 11.96 -2.79
C GLU A 87 -1.76 12.03 -3.30
N ASN A 88 -1.93 11.77 -4.60
CA ASN A 88 -3.23 11.78 -5.26
C ASN A 88 -3.90 10.42 -5.17
N HIS A 89 -5.18 10.38 -5.51
CA HIS A 89 -5.89 9.13 -5.69
C HIS A 89 -5.17 8.22 -6.68
N HIS A 90 -4.88 7.00 -6.26
CA HIS A 90 -4.14 6.00 -7.04
C HIS A 90 -4.64 4.61 -6.71
N HIS A 91 -4.32 3.67 -7.57
CA HIS A 91 -4.64 2.27 -7.41
C HIS A 91 -3.35 1.45 -7.33
N HIS A 92 -3.47 0.16 -7.10
CA HIS A 92 -2.32 -0.72 -6.99
C HIS A 92 -2.51 -1.97 -7.84
N ILE A 93 -1.38 -2.49 -8.38
CA ILE A 93 -1.29 -3.84 -8.90
C ILE A 93 -0.30 -4.65 -8.08
N VAL A 94 -0.72 -5.82 -7.64
CA VAL A 94 0.04 -6.73 -6.79
C VAL A 94 0.40 -7.98 -7.57
N CYS A 95 1.68 -8.33 -7.61
CA CYS A 95 2.13 -9.61 -8.16
C CYS A 95 1.79 -10.75 -7.20
N LYS A 96 0.98 -11.71 -7.64
CA LYS A 96 0.60 -12.88 -6.83
C LYS A 96 1.75 -13.83 -6.54
N ALA A 97 2.81 -13.82 -7.36
CA ALA A 97 3.95 -14.72 -7.16
C ALA A 97 5.00 -14.16 -6.21
N CYS A 98 5.45 -12.91 -6.40
CA CYS A 98 6.53 -12.33 -5.59
C CYS A 98 6.08 -11.25 -4.62
N GLY A 99 4.81 -10.82 -4.66
CA GLY A 99 4.29 -9.79 -3.78
C GLY A 99 4.77 -8.36 -4.12
N SER A 100 5.40 -8.14 -5.26
CA SER A 100 5.75 -6.78 -5.69
C SER A 100 4.49 -5.95 -5.95
N VAL A 101 4.55 -4.67 -5.61
CA VAL A 101 3.45 -3.71 -5.76
C VAL A 101 3.89 -2.56 -6.63
N VAL A 102 3.05 -2.18 -7.56
CA VAL A 102 3.22 -0.97 -8.39
C VAL A 102 1.99 -0.10 -8.22
N GLU A 103 2.20 1.21 -8.06
CA GLU A 103 1.14 2.20 -8.04
C GLU A 103 0.70 2.56 -9.45
N LEU A 104 -0.60 2.73 -9.61
CA LEU A 104 -1.25 3.11 -10.86
C LEU A 104 -1.86 4.50 -10.66
N ASN A 105 -1.22 5.52 -11.21
CA ASN A 105 -1.62 6.93 -11.10
C ASN A 105 -2.71 7.32 -12.11
N PHE A 106 -3.58 6.39 -12.46
CA PHE A 106 -4.75 6.63 -13.30
C PHE A 106 -5.99 6.03 -12.65
N CYS A 107 -7.10 6.70 -12.82
CA CYS A 107 -8.41 6.23 -12.40
C CYS A 107 -9.44 6.74 -13.40
N ASP A 108 -10.04 5.82 -14.14
CA ASP A 108 -11.15 6.12 -15.02
C ASP A 108 -12.33 5.20 -14.66
N ILE A 109 -13.03 5.57 -13.62
CA ILE A 109 -14.23 4.85 -13.17
C ILE A 109 -15.52 5.66 -13.38
N SER A 110 -15.47 6.78 -14.10
CA SER A 110 -16.64 7.65 -14.30
C SER A 110 -17.85 6.90 -14.84
N ASP A 111 -17.65 6.04 -15.83
CA ASP A 111 -18.72 5.23 -16.42
C ASP A 111 -19.23 4.15 -15.48
N TRP A 112 -18.36 3.54 -14.66
CA TRP A 112 -18.74 2.58 -13.64
C TRP A 112 -19.56 3.22 -12.54
N SER A 113 -19.16 4.40 -12.07
CA SER A 113 -19.88 5.16 -11.04
C SER A 113 -21.30 5.52 -11.52
N LYS A 114 -21.45 5.95 -12.78
CA LYS A 114 -22.77 6.20 -13.39
C LYS A 114 -23.62 4.94 -13.43
N LYS A 115 -23.08 3.83 -13.94
CA LYS A 115 -23.79 2.53 -14.01
C LYS A 115 -24.26 2.06 -12.64
N VAL A 116 -23.42 2.17 -11.61
CA VAL A 116 -23.79 1.84 -10.23
C VAL A 116 -24.92 2.73 -9.74
N THR A 117 -24.82 4.04 -9.95
CA THR A 117 -25.87 4.99 -9.54
C THR A 117 -27.18 4.72 -10.25
N GLU A 118 -27.16 4.51 -11.57
CA GLU A 118 -28.34 4.25 -12.39
C GLU A 118 -29.01 2.93 -12.03
N SER A 119 -28.24 1.89 -11.75
CA SER A 119 -28.78 0.56 -11.45
C SER A 119 -29.26 0.38 -10.02
N THR A 120 -28.73 1.15 -9.06
CA THR A 120 -28.96 0.95 -7.62
C THR A 120 -29.60 2.14 -6.91
N GLY A 121 -29.53 3.34 -7.49
CA GLY A 121 -29.94 4.59 -6.87
C GLY A 121 -28.96 5.14 -5.82
N TYR A 122 -27.82 4.47 -5.60
CA TYR A 122 -26.78 4.93 -4.65
C TYR A 122 -25.91 5.99 -5.29
N GLN A 123 -25.57 7.03 -4.54
CA GLN A 123 -24.52 7.97 -4.92
C GLN A 123 -23.15 7.38 -4.59
N VAL A 124 -22.33 7.13 -5.58
CA VAL A 124 -20.94 6.69 -5.38
C VAL A 124 -20.12 7.87 -4.84
N VAL A 125 -19.59 7.73 -3.64
CA VAL A 125 -18.77 8.77 -2.98
C VAL A 125 -17.29 8.42 -2.92
N ASP A 126 -16.94 7.13 -3.03
CA ASP A 126 -15.57 6.61 -3.00
C ASP A 126 -15.51 5.22 -3.64
N HIS A 127 -14.30 4.78 -3.98
CA HIS A 127 -14.06 3.43 -4.50
C HIS A 127 -12.68 2.93 -4.14
N GLU A 128 -12.54 1.62 -4.07
CA GLU A 128 -11.27 0.93 -3.91
C GLU A 128 -11.08 -0.04 -5.09
N LEU A 129 -9.95 0.06 -5.79
CA LEU A 129 -9.62 -0.78 -6.93
C LEU A 129 -8.19 -1.30 -6.80
N ASN A 130 -8.06 -2.62 -6.72
CA ASN A 130 -6.78 -3.31 -6.68
C ASN A 130 -6.71 -4.37 -7.77
N PHE A 131 -5.61 -4.40 -8.50
CA PHE A 131 -5.35 -5.42 -9.50
C PHE A 131 -4.42 -6.48 -8.95
N TYR A 132 -4.62 -7.71 -9.38
CA TYR A 132 -3.77 -8.85 -9.04
C TYR A 132 -3.33 -9.55 -10.32
N GLY A 133 -2.01 -9.75 -10.48
CA GLY A 133 -1.46 -10.35 -11.68
C GLY A 133 -0.09 -10.96 -11.46
N LEU A 134 0.68 -11.12 -12.53
CA LEU A 134 2.08 -11.54 -12.48
C LEU A 134 2.95 -10.42 -13.07
N CYS A 135 4.00 -10.03 -12.34
CA CYS A 135 4.98 -9.06 -12.85
C CYS A 135 5.81 -9.66 -13.99
N GLN A 136 6.53 -8.81 -14.70
CA GLN A 136 7.33 -9.24 -15.85
C GLN A 136 8.32 -10.38 -15.51
N ALA A 137 8.93 -10.33 -14.32
CA ALA A 137 9.86 -11.36 -13.87
C ALA A 137 9.18 -12.68 -13.47
N CYS A 138 7.90 -12.65 -13.13
CA CYS A 138 7.14 -13.83 -12.65
C CYS A 138 6.20 -14.41 -13.71
N ARG A 139 6.01 -13.71 -14.82
CA ARG A 139 5.23 -14.27 -15.95
C ARG A 139 5.98 -15.43 -16.54
N PRO A 140 5.31 -16.59 -16.84
CA PRO A 140 5.90 -17.62 -17.67
C PRO A 140 6.35 -16.97 -19.00
N VAL A 141 7.56 -17.26 -19.41
CA VAL A 141 7.99 -16.89 -20.78
C VAL A 141 7.01 -17.59 -21.69
N GLN A 142 6.22 -16.84 -22.47
CA GLN A 142 5.40 -17.44 -23.51
C GLN A 142 6.37 -18.11 -24.49
N GLY A 143 6.50 -19.43 -24.35
CA GLY A 143 7.24 -20.24 -25.30
C GLY A 143 6.68 -19.97 -26.69
N ALA A 144 7.58 -19.83 -27.66
CA ALA A 144 7.27 -19.73 -29.06
C ALA A 144 6.12 -20.68 -29.40
N GLN A 145 5.03 -20.14 -29.89
CA GLN A 145 3.99 -20.93 -30.54
C GLN A 145 4.71 -21.68 -31.66
N SER A 146 4.93 -22.97 -31.46
CA SER A 146 5.27 -23.87 -32.53
C SER A 146 4.15 -23.76 -33.54
N ALA A 147 4.48 -23.19 -34.69
CA ALA A 147 3.69 -23.26 -35.89
C ALA A 147 3.60 -24.74 -36.29
N GLU A 148 2.50 -25.36 -35.96
CA GLU A 148 2.12 -26.63 -36.58
C GLU A 148 1.29 -26.29 -37.81
N HIS A 149 1.79 -26.78 -38.92
CA HIS A 149 1.20 -26.80 -40.24
C HIS A 149 -0.02 -27.70 -40.30
#